data_69fe10fe7ff95dd313df84550bd96907
#
_entry.id   69fe10fe7ff95dd313df84550bd96907
#
_cell.length_a   1.000
_cell.length_b   1.000
_cell.length_c   1.000
_cell.angle_alpha   90.00
_cell.angle_beta   90.00
_cell.angle_gamma   90.00
#
_symmetry.space_group_name_H-M   'P 1'
#
loop_
_entity.id
_entity.type
_entity.pdbx_description
1 polymer ?
#
loop_
_entity_poly.entity_id
_entity_poly.type
_entity_poly.pdbx_seq_one_letter_code
_entity_poly.pdbx_strand_id
1 'polypeptide(L)'
;MKVAVTGLRGVPGVMGGVETHCEEVLVRMKRMAPELAITVFARAPYVPEGPYELEGVSVVPLPSPRSRSFEAIVATFNGVLAAWRAGADILHIHAIGPALLAPLGRLLGMQVIVTHHGEDYRRAKWGFVARQMLKLGETLACRSAHRLVAVSPSLAERLQAAYPAAADRIRFIPNGVPHLPAGRGEALAKLDLAPGGYILAVGRLVPEKGLHDLIDAHAKAGDPRTLVIVGGADHESAYATRLQSRGGERVRFAGLQDRATLRELFENASLFVMPSYHEGLPIAALEAASCATPMLLSDIQPNLDLGLGREHYFPVGDVAELAHRLGRPAESYAVDRQAFLRAFDWDAISERTLAVYRELA
;
A
#
# COMPACT_ATOMS: atom_id res chain seq x y z
N MET A 1 27.54 5.36 4.32
CA MET A 1 26.66 4.25 4.74
C MET A 1 26.02 3.62 3.51
N LYS A 2 26.13 2.30 3.37
CA LYS A 2 25.55 1.52 2.26
C LYS A 2 24.29 0.84 2.73
N VAL A 3 23.18 1.12 2.05
CA VAL A 3 21.85 0.59 2.38
C VAL A 3 21.37 -0.32 1.24
N ALA A 4 21.04 -1.54 1.58
CA ALA A 4 20.42 -2.51 0.68
C ALA A 4 18.94 -2.66 1.00
N VAL A 5 18.07 -2.53 0.01
CA VAL A 5 16.61 -2.64 0.15
C VAL A 5 16.13 -3.85 -0.64
N THR A 6 15.28 -4.69 -0.02
CA THR A 6 14.71 -5.89 -0.65
C THR A 6 13.31 -6.19 -0.15
N GLY A 7 12.65 -7.18 -0.73
CA GLY A 7 11.31 -7.60 -0.33
C GLY A 7 10.17 -7.00 -1.18
N LEU A 8 10.49 -6.03 -2.05
CA LEU A 8 9.56 -5.44 -3.01
C LEU A 8 9.71 -6.08 -4.41
N ARG A 9 8.79 -5.80 -5.32
CA ARG A 9 8.87 -6.24 -6.72
C ARG A 9 9.85 -5.37 -7.52
N GLY A 10 9.82 -4.04 -7.31
CA GLY A 10 10.70 -3.10 -7.98
C GLY A 10 10.20 -1.66 -7.94
N VAL A 11 11.02 -0.74 -8.43
CA VAL A 11 10.73 0.70 -8.62
C VAL A 11 11.43 1.14 -9.92
N PRO A 12 10.95 2.19 -10.63
CA PRO A 12 9.71 2.91 -10.46
C PRO A 12 8.51 2.25 -11.15
N GLY A 13 7.32 2.76 -10.86
CA GLY A 13 6.11 2.49 -11.63
C GLY A 13 5.53 1.07 -11.47
N VAL A 14 6.06 0.25 -10.57
CA VAL A 14 5.49 -1.06 -10.24
C VAL A 14 4.33 -0.87 -9.28
N MET A 15 3.13 -1.33 -9.68
CA MET A 15 1.90 -1.16 -8.90
C MET A 15 1.95 -1.91 -7.57
N GLY A 16 1.72 -1.20 -6.46
CA GLY A 16 1.57 -1.77 -5.12
C GLY A 16 1.96 -0.78 -4.03
N GLY A 17 1.33 -0.93 -2.85
CA GLY A 17 1.58 -0.03 -1.73
C GLY A 17 3.01 -0.07 -1.20
N VAL A 18 3.65 -1.23 -1.23
CA VAL A 18 5.06 -1.40 -0.83
C VAL A 18 5.98 -0.71 -1.83
N GLU A 19 5.71 -0.90 -3.12
CA GLU A 19 6.47 -0.32 -4.23
C GLU A 19 6.37 1.21 -4.21
N THR A 20 5.15 1.74 -4.09
CA THR A 20 4.92 3.19 -3.96
C THR A 20 5.63 3.76 -2.73
N HIS A 21 5.54 3.10 -1.57
CA HIS A 21 6.26 3.53 -0.36
C HIS A 21 7.77 3.59 -0.60
N CYS A 22 8.36 2.54 -1.19
CA CYS A 22 9.81 2.50 -1.45
C CYS A 22 10.24 3.58 -2.46
N GLU A 23 9.48 3.76 -3.54
CA GLU A 23 9.76 4.79 -4.54
C GLU A 23 9.78 6.18 -3.92
N GLU A 24 8.75 6.53 -3.13
CA GLU A 24 8.61 7.85 -2.53
C GLU A 24 9.67 8.12 -1.43
N VAL A 25 9.91 7.14 -0.55
CA VAL A 25 10.83 7.31 0.59
C VAL A 25 12.29 7.29 0.15
N LEU A 26 12.70 6.33 -0.69
CA LEU A 26 14.12 6.13 -1.01
C LEU A 26 14.69 7.28 -1.85
N VAL A 27 13.91 7.79 -2.80
CA VAL A 27 14.30 8.95 -3.62
C VAL A 27 14.47 10.20 -2.75
N ARG A 28 13.54 10.47 -1.83
CA ARG A 28 13.63 11.61 -0.91
C ARG A 28 14.80 11.47 0.05
N MET A 29 14.98 10.29 0.62
CA MET A 29 16.13 10.04 1.51
C MET A 29 17.46 10.27 0.78
N LYS A 30 17.56 9.86 -0.50
CA LYS A 30 18.75 10.12 -1.32
C LYS A 30 18.97 11.61 -1.58
N ARG A 31 17.91 12.39 -1.78
CA ARG A 31 17.99 13.85 -1.91
C ARG A 31 18.42 14.52 -0.59
N MET A 32 17.87 14.07 0.57
CA MET A 32 18.17 14.60 1.89
C MET A 32 19.57 14.22 2.39
N ALA A 33 20.09 13.09 1.97
CA ALA A 33 21.39 12.54 2.37
C ALA A 33 22.12 11.94 1.12
N PRO A 34 22.71 12.83 0.28
CA PRO A 34 23.37 12.39 -0.97
C PRO A 34 24.52 11.41 -0.78
N GLU A 35 25.12 11.37 0.40
CA GLU A 35 26.20 10.46 0.80
C GLU A 35 25.73 9.02 1.00
N LEU A 36 24.42 8.76 1.10
CA LEU A 36 23.88 7.41 1.21
C LEU A 36 24.03 6.66 -0.12
N ALA A 37 24.64 5.49 -0.08
CA ALA A 37 24.62 4.57 -1.20
C ALA A 37 23.45 3.61 -1.03
N ILE A 38 22.32 3.91 -1.69
CA ILE A 38 21.08 3.11 -1.62
C ILE A 38 21.01 2.20 -2.83
N THR A 39 20.87 0.88 -2.61
CA THR A 39 20.67 -0.12 -3.66
C THR A 39 19.39 -0.90 -3.41
N VAL A 40 18.47 -0.88 -4.36
CA VAL A 40 17.25 -1.69 -4.37
C VAL A 40 17.49 -2.97 -5.15
N PHE A 41 17.33 -4.11 -4.51
CA PHE A 41 17.34 -5.43 -5.16
C PHE A 41 15.92 -5.79 -5.60
N ALA A 42 15.63 -5.55 -6.87
CA ALA A 42 14.33 -5.75 -7.49
C ALA A 42 14.19 -7.16 -8.10
N ARG A 43 12.95 -7.59 -8.36
CA ARG A 43 12.67 -8.85 -9.03
C ARG A 43 12.68 -8.65 -10.55
N ALA A 44 13.58 -9.32 -11.26
CA ALA A 44 13.78 -9.16 -12.70
C ALA A 44 12.50 -9.19 -13.56
N PRO A 45 11.45 -10.00 -13.28
CA PRO A 45 10.24 -9.99 -14.10
C PRO A 45 9.40 -8.70 -14.06
N TYR A 46 9.68 -7.79 -13.13
CA TYR A 46 8.86 -6.57 -12.92
C TYR A 46 9.56 -5.26 -13.27
N VAL A 47 10.84 -5.33 -13.63
CA VAL A 47 11.68 -4.16 -13.91
C VAL A 47 12.47 -4.35 -15.19
N PRO A 48 13.03 -3.27 -15.79
CA PRO A 48 13.90 -3.38 -16.95
C PRO A 48 15.07 -4.32 -16.74
N GLU A 49 15.59 -4.88 -17.83
CA GLU A 49 16.79 -5.72 -17.80
C GLU A 49 18.05 -4.89 -17.48
N GLY A 50 18.91 -5.45 -16.63
CA GLY A 50 20.14 -4.83 -16.19
C GLY A 50 19.98 -3.78 -15.09
N PRO A 51 21.09 -3.40 -14.43
CA PRO A 51 21.09 -2.34 -13.42
C PRO A 51 20.76 -0.97 -14.01
N TYR A 52 20.01 -0.17 -13.27
CA TYR A 52 19.69 1.22 -13.63
C TYR A 52 19.63 2.11 -12.39
N GLU A 53 19.48 3.40 -12.60
CA GLU A 53 19.43 4.39 -11.53
C GLU A 53 18.10 5.15 -11.55
N LEU A 54 17.52 5.34 -10.36
CA LEU A 54 16.32 6.13 -10.11
C LEU A 54 16.69 7.28 -9.17
N GLU A 55 16.90 8.48 -9.70
CA GLU A 55 17.22 9.69 -8.92
C GLU A 55 18.31 9.48 -7.85
N GLY A 56 19.40 8.82 -8.23
CA GLY A 56 20.53 8.52 -7.34
C GLY A 56 20.37 7.24 -6.51
N VAL A 57 19.26 6.52 -6.66
CA VAL A 57 19.06 5.19 -6.07
C VAL A 57 19.38 4.12 -7.10
N SER A 58 20.36 3.27 -6.82
CA SER A 58 20.70 2.15 -7.71
C SER A 58 19.65 1.05 -7.63
N VAL A 59 19.20 0.54 -8.78
CA VAL A 59 18.27 -0.61 -8.85
C VAL A 59 18.93 -1.76 -9.58
N VAL A 60 18.98 -2.91 -8.93
CA VAL A 60 19.63 -4.12 -9.46
C VAL A 60 18.58 -5.24 -9.57
N PRO A 61 18.20 -5.63 -10.80
CA PRO A 61 17.32 -6.76 -11.03
C PRO A 61 18.00 -8.07 -10.63
N LEU A 62 17.32 -8.86 -9.81
CA LEU A 62 17.77 -10.20 -9.43
C LEU A 62 16.84 -11.28 -9.99
N PRO A 63 17.37 -12.43 -10.42
CA PRO A 63 16.57 -13.55 -10.85
C PRO A 63 15.59 -14.00 -9.78
N SER A 64 14.32 -14.16 -10.16
CA SER A 64 13.28 -14.72 -9.30
C SER A 64 12.41 -15.69 -10.10
N PRO A 65 11.97 -16.81 -9.49
CA PRO A 65 11.08 -17.75 -10.16
C PRO A 65 9.69 -17.12 -10.36
N ARG A 66 9.03 -17.39 -11.47
CA ARG A 66 7.64 -16.96 -11.73
C ARG A 66 6.61 -17.83 -10.96
N SER A 67 6.90 -18.18 -9.71
CA SER A 67 6.07 -19.05 -8.86
C SER A 67 5.35 -18.22 -7.81
N ARG A 68 4.04 -18.33 -7.73
CA ARG A 68 3.20 -17.57 -6.77
C ARG A 68 3.65 -17.70 -5.30
N SER A 69 4.20 -18.84 -4.91
CA SER A 69 4.50 -19.15 -3.51
C SER A 69 5.96 -18.92 -3.11
N PHE A 70 6.90 -19.09 -4.03
CA PHE A 70 8.35 -19.05 -3.72
C PHE A 70 9.05 -17.80 -4.26
N GLU A 71 8.42 -17.05 -5.16
CA GLU A 71 8.99 -15.88 -5.78
C GLU A 71 9.56 -14.88 -4.75
N ALA A 72 8.74 -14.49 -3.78
CA ALA A 72 9.13 -13.50 -2.78
C ALA A 72 10.29 -13.99 -1.90
N ILE A 73 10.28 -15.25 -1.47
CA ILE A 73 11.30 -15.82 -0.59
C ILE A 73 12.63 -15.96 -1.34
N VAL A 74 12.61 -16.53 -2.55
CA VAL A 74 13.82 -16.71 -3.37
C VAL A 74 14.42 -15.38 -3.76
N ALA A 75 13.60 -14.42 -4.22
CA ALA A 75 14.08 -13.08 -4.55
C ALA A 75 14.71 -12.39 -3.33
N THR A 76 14.07 -12.50 -2.15
CA THR A 76 14.63 -11.90 -0.93
C THR A 76 15.92 -12.61 -0.50
N PHE A 77 16.00 -13.93 -0.60
CA PHE A 77 17.24 -14.66 -0.31
C PHE A 77 18.39 -14.18 -1.20
N ASN A 78 18.15 -14.08 -2.52
CA ASN A 78 19.12 -13.54 -3.46
C ASN A 78 19.49 -12.08 -3.11
N GLY A 79 18.49 -11.26 -2.72
CA GLY A 79 18.70 -9.89 -2.27
C GLY A 79 19.58 -9.78 -1.02
N VAL A 80 19.35 -10.63 -0.01
CA VAL A 80 20.17 -10.68 1.22
C VAL A 80 21.62 -11.06 0.90
N LEU A 81 21.84 -12.06 0.04
CA LEU A 81 23.19 -12.46 -0.36
C LEU A 81 23.88 -11.39 -1.22
N ALA A 82 23.14 -10.72 -2.11
CA ALA A 82 23.68 -9.63 -2.92
C ALA A 82 24.05 -8.43 -2.02
N ALA A 83 23.21 -8.08 -1.06
CA ALA A 83 23.49 -7.05 -0.07
C ALA A 83 24.77 -7.32 0.72
N TRP A 84 24.92 -8.53 1.22
CA TRP A 84 26.11 -8.96 1.95
C TRP A 84 27.38 -8.87 1.07
N ARG A 85 27.33 -9.38 -0.17
CA ARG A 85 28.47 -9.31 -1.12
C ARG A 85 28.82 -7.87 -1.48
N ALA A 86 27.84 -6.96 -1.53
CA ALA A 86 28.07 -5.54 -1.78
C ALA A 86 28.64 -4.80 -0.54
N GLY A 87 28.76 -5.48 0.60
CA GLY A 87 29.20 -4.89 1.86
C GLY A 87 28.20 -3.85 2.37
N ALA A 88 26.90 -4.16 2.35
CA ALA A 88 25.88 -3.30 2.89
C ALA A 88 25.98 -3.21 4.42
N ASP A 89 25.93 -1.98 4.95
CA ASP A 89 25.89 -1.73 6.40
C ASP A 89 24.47 -2.04 6.94
N ILE A 90 23.45 -1.62 6.18
CA ILE A 90 22.04 -1.79 6.51
C ILE A 90 21.35 -2.66 5.45
N LEU A 91 20.57 -3.64 5.92
CA LEU A 91 19.61 -4.40 5.12
C LEU A 91 18.20 -4.01 5.54
N HIS A 92 17.47 -3.34 4.66
CA HIS A 92 16.07 -2.99 4.86
C HIS A 92 15.15 -3.94 4.09
N ILE A 93 14.37 -4.73 4.82
CA ILE A 93 13.45 -5.73 4.26
C ILE A 93 12.02 -5.18 4.34
N HIS A 94 11.30 -5.18 3.24
CA HIS A 94 9.88 -4.80 3.20
C HIS A 94 8.96 -6.01 3.17
N ALA A 95 7.90 -5.95 4.00
CA ALA A 95 6.86 -6.94 4.23
C ALA A 95 7.29 -8.19 5.04
N ILE A 96 6.30 -8.81 5.69
CA ILE A 96 6.52 -9.92 6.64
C ILE A 96 6.89 -11.25 5.98
N GLY A 97 6.49 -11.50 4.72
CA GLY A 97 6.92 -12.69 3.99
C GLY A 97 8.43 -12.70 3.76
N PRO A 98 9.01 -11.67 3.12
CA PRO A 98 10.44 -11.43 3.01
C PRO A 98 11.19 -11.42 4.36
N ALA A 99 10.56 -10.95 5.43
CA ALA A 99 11.16 -10.87 6.76
C ALA A 99 11.48 -12.24 7.41
N LEU A 100 11.03 -13.35 6.82
CA LEU A 100 11.55 -14.70 7.13
C LEU A 100 13.09 -14.76 7.06
N LEU A 101 13.71 -13.89 6.25
CA LEU A 101 15.16 -13.84 6.05
C LEU A 101 15.88 -12.79 6.91
N ALA A 102 15.17 -12.09 7.79
CA ALA A 102 15.77 -11.15 8.73
C ALA A 102 16.86 -11.79 9.62
N PRO A 103 16.69 -13.02 10.16
CA PRO A 103 17.76 -13.68 10.90
C PRO A 103 19.03 -13.92 10.08
N LEU A 104 18.90 -14.26 8.78
CA LEU A 104 20.06 -14.45 7.90
C LEU A 104 20.81 -13.14 7.69
N GLY A 105 20.11 -12.03 7.43
CA GLY A 105 20.74 -10.71 7.31
C GLY A 105 21.55 -10.34 8.55
N ARG A 106 20.98 -10.59 9.75
CA ARG A 106 21.66 -10.37 11.01
C ARG A 106 22.87 -11.29 11.21
N LEU A 107 22.76 -12.57 10.86
CA LEU A 107 23.86 -13.53 10.93
C LEU A 107 25.04 -13.16 10.03
N LEU A 108 24.74 -12.54 8.89
CA LEU A 108 25.74 -12.02 7.94
C LEU A 108 26.35 -10.68 8.36
N GLY A 109 26.03 -10.16 9.55
CA GLY A 109 26.63 -8.98 10.16
C GLY A 109 25.99 -7.64 9.75
N MET A 110 24.92 -7.64 8.97
CA MET A 110 24.23 -6.41 8.58
C MET A 110 23.28 -5.92 9.69
N GLN A 111 23.10 -4.60 9.79
CA GLN A 111 22.01 -4.01 10.57
C GLN A 111 20.70 -4.22 9.84
N VAL A 112 19.74 -4.92 10.45
CA VAL A 112 18.49 -5.30 9.79
C VAL A 112 17.36 -4.38 10.24
N ILE A 113 16.69 -3.77 9.26
CA ILE A 113 15.44 -3.03 9.42
C ILE A 113 14.34 -3.80 8.68
N VAL A 114 13.15 -3.89 9.28
CA VAL A 114 11.97 -4.45 8.61
C VAL A 114 10.85 -3.42 8.62
N THR A 115 10.25 -3.14 7.46
CA THR A 115 8.99 -2.40 7.39
C THR A 115 7.82 -3.37 7.24
N HIS A 116 6.92 -3.33 8.21
CA HIS A 116 5.70 -4.13 8.27
C HIS A 116 4.53 -3.35 7.65
N HIS A 117 4.12 -3.75 6.44
CA HIS A 117 3.09 -3.07 5.66
C HIS A 117 1.65 -3.55 5.93
N GLY A 118 1.43 -4.36 6.95
CA GLY A 118 0.12 -4.88 7.31
C GLY A 118 0.10 -6.39 7.51
N GLU A 119 -0.98 -6.88 8.09
CA GLU A 119 -1.18 -8.28 8.49
C GLU A 119 -1.55 -9.16 7.28
N ASP A 120 -0.63 -9.33 6.33
CA ASP A 120 -0.86 -10.08 5.08
C ASP A 120 -1.44 -11.48 5.29
N TYR A 121 -1.19 -12.13 6.43
CA TYR A 121 -1.74 -13.44 6.76
C TYR A 121 -3.27 -13.45 6.95
N ARG A 122 -3.91 -12.28 7.10
CA ARG A 122 -5.39 -12.14 7.17
C ARG A 122 -6.05 -12.17 5.79
N ARG A 123 -5.29 -12.03 4.71
CA ARG A 123 -5.84 -12.04 3.35
C ARG A 123 -6.39 -13.41 2.99
N ALA A 124 -7.58 -13.43 2.38
CA ALA A 124 -8.30 -14.65 2.03
C ALA A 124 -7.54 -15.57 1.06
N LYS A 125 -6.66 -15.01 0.23
CA LYS A 125 -5.86 -15.77 -0.76
C LYS A 125 -4.87 -16.77 -0.17
N TRP A 126 -4.51 -16.64 1.12
CA TRP A 126 -3.51 -17.48 1.73
C TRP A 126 -4.12 -18.73 2.37
N GLY A 127 -3.64 -19.90 1.94
CA GLY A 127 -3.94 -21.16 2.63
C GLY A 127 -3.26 -21.25 4.00
N PHE A 128 -3.59 -22.29 4.76
CA PHE A 128 -3.10 -22.45 6.15
C PHE A 128 -1.57 -22.36 6.27
N VAL A 129 -0.82 -23.11 5.44
CA VAL A 129 0.66 -23.12 5.48
C VAL A 129 1.25 -21.74 5.24
N ALA A 130 0.78 -21.04 4.18
CA ALA A 130 1.25 -19.71 3.85
C ALA A 130 0.95 -18.70 4.99
N ARG A 131 -0.21 -18.79 5.64
CA ARG A 131 -0.54 -17.98 6.82
C ARG A 131 0.43 -18.21 7.97
N GLN A 132 0.78 -19.49 8.26
CA GLN A 132 1.75 -19.79 9.32
C GLN A 132 3.16 -19.26 8.96
N MET A 133 3.57 -19.37 7.71
CA MET A 133 4.85 -18.80 7.25
C MET A 133 4.88 -17.27 7.39
N LEU A 134 3.79 -16.56 7.05
CA LEU A 134 3.71 -15.11 7.22
C LEU A 134 3.73 -14.71 8.70
N LYS A 135 3.04 -15.45 9.59
CA LYS A 135 3.12 -15.23 11.04
C LYS A 135 4.52 -15.51 11.58
N LEU A 136 5.19 -16.54 11.07
CA LEU A 136 6.60 -16.81 11.41
C LEU A 136 7.48 -15.65 10.95
N GLY A 137 7.26 -15.11 9.75
CA GLY A 137 7.98 -13.95 9.24
C GLY A 137 7.82 -12.72 10.14
N GLU A 138 6.59 -12.43 10.61
CA GLU A 138 6.34 -11.38 11.61
C GLU A 138 7.11 -11.64 12.91
N THR A 139 7.05 -12.88 13.41
CA THR A 139 7.78 -13.25 14.63
C THR A 139 9.28 -13.10 14.47
N LEU A 140 9.85 -13.53 13.34
CA LEU A 140 11.28 -13.39 13.06
C LEU A 140 11.68 -11.92 12.85
N ALA A 141 10.83 -11.11 12.21
CA ALA A 141 11.03 -9.66 12.14
C ALA A 141 11.15 -9.04 13.53
N CYS A 142 10.16 -9.29 14.41
CA CYS A 142 10.17 -8.76 15.77
C CYS A 142 11.35 -9.22 16.60
N ARG A 143 11.81 -10.48 16.43
CA ARG A 143 12.92 -11.04 17.21
C ARG A 143 14.30 -10.64 16.68
N SER A 144 14.45 -10.51 15.36
CA SER A 144 15.77 -10.41 14.71
C SER A 144 16.09 -9.03 14.16
N ALA A 145 15.10 -8.20 13.80
CA ALA A 145 15.37 -6.86 13.32
C ALA A 145 15.94 -5.96 14.43
N HIS A 146 16.90 -5.12 14.06
CA HIS A 146 17.43 -4.08 14.93
C HIS A 146 16.43 -2.94 15.10
N ARG A 147 15.65 -2.64 14.06
CA ARG A 147 14.48 -1.76 14.07
C ARG A 147 13.35 -2.37 13.24
N LEU A 148 12.13 -2.16 13.70
CA LEU A 148 10.92 -2.54 12.96
C LEU A 148 10.05 -1.30 12.79
N VAL A 149 9.70 -1.01 11.55
CA VAL A 149 8.79 0.08 11.19
C VAL A 149 7.41 -0.49 10.94
N ALA A 150 6.40 -0.02 11.67
CA ALA A 150 4.99 -0.32 11.45
C ALA A 150 4.32 0.88 10.76
N VAL A 151 3.52 0.62 9.72
CA VAL A 151 2.95 1.71 8.89
C VAL A 151 1.64 2.29 9.46
N SER A 152 1.13 1.75 10.57
CA SER A 152 -0.02 2.35 11.27
C SER A 152 0.16 2.31 12.78
N PRO A 153 -0.49 3.23 13.53
CA PRO A 153 -0.40 3.27 15.00
C PRO A 153 -0.90 1.97 15.62
N SER A 154 -2.07 1.51 15.20
CA SER A 154 -2.68 0.28 15.72
C SER A 154 -1.80 -0.96 15.48
N LEU A 155 -1.13 -1.03 14.33
CA LEU A 155 -0.17 -2.09 14.02
C LEU A 155 1.04 -2.03 14.97
N ALA A 156 1.57 -0.83 15.22
CA ALA A 156 2.69 -0.65 16.16
C ALA A 156 2.30 -1.07 17.57
N GLU A 157 1.16 -0.62 18.08
CA GLU A 157 0.63 -0.98 19.41
C GLU A 157 0.41 -2.48 19.54
N ARG A 158 -0.20 -3.11 18.54
CA ARG A 158 -0.40 -4.56 18.52
C ARG A 158 0.91 -5.33 18.55
N LEU A 159 1.89 -4.90 17.77
CA LEU A 159 3.21 -5.55 17.75
C LEU A 159 3.96 -5.36 19.07
N GLN A 160 3.91 -4.17 19.66
CA GLN A 160 4.51 -3.89 20.98
C GLN A 160 3.87 -4.75 22.08
N ALA A 161 2.55 -4.90 22.06
CA ALA A 161 1.83 -5.75 23.00
C ALA A 161 2.12 -7.24 22.79
N ALA A 162 2.19 -7.71 21.54
CA ALA A 162 2.46 -9.11 21.21
C ALA A 162 3.93 -9.52 21.42
N TYR A 163 4.86 -8.58 21.30
CA TYR A 163 6.31 -8.79 21.39
C TYR A 163 6.96 -7.79 22.35
N PRO A 164 6.71 -7.83 23.66
CA PRO A 164 7.20 -6.83 24.61
C PRO A 164 8.72 -6.68 24.60
N ALA A 165 9.48 -7.75 24.39
CA ALA A 165 10.94 -7.72 24.27
C ALA A 165 11.47 -6.97 23.04
N ALA A 166 10.59 -6.64 22.09
CA ALA A 166 10.88 -5.87 20.88
C ALA A 166 10.28 -4.46 20.91
N ALA A 167 9.49 -4.10 21.92
CA ALA A 167 8.71 -2.86 21.96
C ALA A 167 9.56 -1.61 21.69
N ASP A 168 10.73 -1.51 22.30
CA ASP A 168 11.64 -0.37 22.12
C ASP A 168 12.28 -0.27 20.73
N ARG A 169 12.17 -1.33 19.93
CA ARG A 169 12.71 -1.37 18.55
C ARG A 169 11.64 -1.10 17.51
N ILE A 170 10.36 -1.08 17.90
CA ILE A 170 9.22 -0.84 17.02
C ILE A 170 8.96 0.66 16.93
N ARG A 171 8.92 1.17 15.70
CA ARG A 171 8.64 2.57 15.38
C ARG A 171 7.41 2.66 14.50
N PHE A 172 6.51 3.57 14.81
CA PHE A 172 5.43 3.93 13.90
C PHE A 172 5.93 4.98 12.90
N ILE A 173 5.90 4.66 11.60
CA ILE A 173 6.16 5.59 10.49
C ILE A 173 5.13 5.28 9.41
N PRO A 174 4.15 6.17 9.12
CA PRO A 174 3.07 5.90 8.18
C PRO A 174 3.57 5.87 6.73
N ASN A 175 2.70 5.47 5.81
CA ASN A 175 2.84 5.85 4.41
C ASN A 175 2.41 7.31 4.24
N GLY A 176 2.95 7.98 3.23
CA GLY A 176 2.56 9.36 2.92
C GLY A 176 1.50 9.42 1.83
N VAL A 177 1.03 10.63 1.58
CA VAL A 177 0.12 10.93 0.48
C VAL A 177 0.89 10.86 -0.85
N PRO A 178 0.56 9.93 -1.76
CA PRO A 178 1.28 9.84 -3.03
C PRO A 178 1.12 11.11 -3.87
N HIS A 179 2.20 11.49 -4.56
CA HIS A 179 2.11 12.55 -5.54
C HIS A 179 1.35 12.05 -6.77
N LEU A 180 0.20 12.65 -7.03
CA LEU A 180 -0.55 12.45 -8.24
C LEU A 180 -0.25 13.61 -9.21
N PRO A 181 0.34 13.36 -10.39
CA PRO A 181 0.58 14.40 -11.38
C PRO A 181 -0.74 14.99 -11.86
N ALA A 182 -0.70 16.23 -12.39
CA ALA A 182 -1.90 16.89 -12.91
C ALA A 182 -2.62 16.01 -13.93
N GLY A 183 -3.93 15.97 -13.87
CA GLY A 183 -4.78 15.29 -14.84
C GLY A 183 -4.64 15.92 -16.22
N ARG A 184 -4.92 15.14 -17.27
CA ARG A 184 -4.84 15.60 -18.67
C ARG A 184 -6.14 16.22 -19.18
N GLY A 185 -7.21 16.18 -18.37
CA GLY A 185 -8.54 16.67 -18.73
C GLY A 185 -9.31 15.78 -19.70
N GLU A 186 -8.90 14.53 -19.88
CA GLU A 186 -9.49 13.61 -20.85
C GLU A 186 -10.18 12.39 -20.22
N ALA A 187 -9.90 12.10 -18.95
CA ALA A 187 -10.35 10.86 -18.31
C ALA A 187 -11.89 10.78 -18.23
N LEU A 188 -12.53 11.88 -17.87
CA LEU A 188 -13.98 11.94 -17.76
C LEU A 188 -14.66 11.71 -19.11
N ALA A 189 -14.17 12.37 -20.18
CA ALA A 189 -14.72 12.18 -21.52
C ALA A 189 -14.52 10.73 -22.03
N LYS A 190 -13.32 10.15 -21.81
CA LYS A 190 -13.02 8.75 -22.21
C LYS A 190 -13.89 7.73 -21.48
N LEU A 191 -14.28 8.02 -20.26
CA LEU A 191 -15.12 7.16 -19.43
C LEU A 191 -16.60 7.59 -19.45
N ASP A 192 -16.97 8.56 -20.26
CA ASP A 192 -18.32 9.13 -20.34
C ASP A 192 -18.89 9.46 -18.94
N LEU A 193 -18.14 10.25 -18.17
CA LEU A 193 -18.45 10.68 -16.82
C LEU A 193 -18.66 12.18 -16.75
N ALA A 194 -19.58 12.62 -15.91
CA ALA A 194 -19.77 14.03 -15.57
C ALA A 194 -19.09 14.34 -14.21
N PRO A 195 -18.48 15.52 -14.03
CA PRO A 195 -17.99 15.95 -12.72
C PRO A 195 -19.10 15.89 -11.67
N GLY A 196 -18.80 15.29 -10.50
CA GLY A 196 -19.78 15.10 -9.42
C GLY A 196 -20.84 14.03 -9.70
N GLY A 197 -20.88 13.45 -10.89
CA GLY A 197 -21.89 12.49 -11.32
C GLY A 197 -21.59 11.02 -10.99
N TYR A 198 -20.53 10.73 -10.26
CA TYR A 198 -20.13 9.35 -9.98
C TYR A 198 -19.53 9.15 -8.58
N ILE A 199 -19.67 7.91 -8.11
CA ILE A 199 -18.99 7.37 -6.92
C ILE A 199 -17.76 6.62 -7.41
N LEU A 200 -16.62 6.83 -6.77
CA LEU A 200 -15.35 6.21 -7.13
C LEU A 200 -14.93 5.16 -6.11
N ALA A 201 -14.50 3.99 -6.57
CA ALA A 201 -13.77 3.01 -5.78
C ALA A 201 -12.48 2.62 -6.50
N VAL A 202 -11.36 2.59 -5.76
CA VAL A 202 -10.04 2.29 -6.33
C VAL A 202 -9.40 1.13 -5.57
N GLY A 203 -9.01 0.08 -6.28
CA GLY A 203 -8.35 -1.05 -5.66
C GLY A 203 -8.32 -2.30 -6.53
N ARG A 204 -7.52 -3.29 -6.11
CA ARG A 204 -7.47 -4.59 -6.80
C ARG A 204 -8.83 -5.30 -6.73
N LEU A 205 -9.17 -6.03 -7.78
CA LEU A 205 -10.40 -6.83 -7.83
C LEU A 205 -10.22 -8.15 -7.05
N VAL A 206 -10.20 -8.04 -5.71
CA VAL A 206 -10.01 -9.16 -4.78
C VAL A 206 -11.05 -9.09 -3.65
N PRO A 207 -11.43 -10.24 -3.04
CA PRO A 207 -12.50 -10.28 -2.03
C PRO A 207 -12.29 -9.31 -0.87
N GLU A 208 -11.03 -9.18 -0.41
CA GLU A 208 -10.70 -8.33 0.72
C GLU A 208 -10.94 -6.83 0.50
N LYS A 209 -11.19 -6.39 -0.74
CA LYS A 209 -11.55 -4.99 -1.06
C LYS A 209 -13.04 -4.70 -0.94
N GLY A 210 -13.89 -5.71 -0.72
CA GLY A 210 -15.32 -5.52 -0.45
C GLY A 210 -16.13 -4.89 -1.59
N LEU A 211 -15.60 -4.85 -2.82
CA LEU A 211 -16.25 -4.18 -3.94
C LEU A 211 -17.61 -4.79 -4.30
N HIS A 212 -17.83 -6.06 -3.95
CA HIS A 212 -19.14 -6.74 -4.12
C HIS A 212 -20.19 -6.11 -3.20
N ASP A 213 -19.85 -5.76 -1.95
CA ASP A 213 -20.77 -5.11 -1.03
C ASP A 213 -21.13 -3.70 -1.50
N LEU A 214 -20.16 -2.98 -2.08
CA LEU A 214 -20.40 -1.65 -2.63
C LEU A 214 -21.36 -1.71 -3.82
N ILE A 215 -21.20 -2.70 -4.71
CA ILE A 215 -22.14 -2.88 -5.83
C ILE A 215 -23.54 -3.21 -5.31
N ASP A 216 -23.65 -4.09 -4.29
CA ASP A 216 -24.94 -4.43 -3.67
C ASP A 216 -25.57 -3.24 -2.96
N ALA A 217 -24.78 -2.45 -2.22
CA ALA A 217 -25.24 -1.24 -1.54
C ALA A 217 -25.69 -0.17 -2.53
N HIS A 218 -24.93 0.05 -3.60
CA HIS A 218 -25.27 1.01 -4.66
C HIS A 218 -26.59 0.64 -5.33
N ALA A 219 -26.81 -0.63 -5.67
CA ALA A 219 -28.07 -1.11 -6.23
C ALA A 219 -29.22 -0.97 -5.23
N LYS A 220 -28.99 -1.31 -3.96
CA LYS A 220 -29.98 -1.20 -2.87
C LYS A 220 -30.39 0.24 -2.59
N ALA A 221 -29.43 1.18 -2.64
CA ALA A 221 -29.70 2.60 -2.46
C ALA A 221 -30.49 3.22 -3.61
N GLY A 222 -30.50 2.57 -4.80
CA GLY A 222 -31.04 3.16 -6.02
C GLY A 222 -30.31 4.44 -6.43
N ASP A 223 -29.02 4.56 -6.08
CA ASP A 223 -28.22 5.78 -6.29
C ASP A 223 -28.18 6.13 -7.79
N PRO A 224 -28.53 7.34 -8.19
CA PRO A 224 -28.53 7.74 -9.61
C PRO A 224 -27.12 7.92 -10.18
N ARG A 225 -26.09 8.12 -9.32
CA ARG A 225 -24.71 8.31 -9.75
C ARG A 225 -24.13 7.01 -10.29
N THR A 226 -23.24 7.12 -11.28
CA THR A 226 -22.49 5.95 -11.77
C THR A 226 -21.48 5.48 -10.72
N LEU A 227 -21.44 4.20 -10.40
CA LEU A 227 -20.36 3.60 -9.60
C LEU A 227 -19.19 3.26 -10.54
N VAL A 228 -18.07 3.92 -10.36
CA VAL A 228 -16.84 3.70 -11.15
C VAL A 228 -15.84 2.92 -10.28
N ILE A 229 -15.44 1.76 -10.76
CA ILE A 229 -14.45 0.89 -10.10
C ILE A 229 -13.17 0.89 -10.92
N VAL A 230 -12.10 1.41 -10.34
CA VAL A 230 -10.77 1.47 -10.95
C VAL A 230 -9.87 0.41 -10.32
N GLY A 231 -9.22 -0.38 -11.17
CA GLY A 231 -8.27 -1.39 -10.77
C GLY A 231 -8.37 -2.67 -11.58
N GLY A 232 -7.47 -3.60 -11.30
CA GLY A 232 -7.39 -4.88 -11.98
C GLY A 232 -7.17 -6.04 -11.00
N ALA A 233 -7.15 -7.25 -11.53
CA ALA A 233 -6.71 -8.43 -10.80
C ALA A 233 -5.23 -8.69 -11.11
N ASP A 234 -4.42 -9.02 -10.10
CA ASP A 234 -3.01 -9.41 -10.29
C ASP A 234 -2.88 -10.68 -11.15
N HIS A 235 -3.92 -11.52 -11.16
CA HIS A 235 -4.04 -12.75 -11.94
C HIS A 235 -5.51 -13.00 -12.26
N GLU A 236 -5.79 -13.75 -13.31
CA GLU A 236 -7.14 -14.24 -13.58
C GLU A 236 -7.72 -14.95 -12.34
N SER A 237 -8.88 -14.50 -11.91
CA SER A 237 -9.57 -15.08 -10.77
C SER A 237 -11.07 -15.15 -11.02
N ALA A 238 -11.69 -16.25 -10.60
CA ALA A 238 -13.13 -16.41 -10.69
C ALA A 238 -13.91 -15.31 -9.95
N TYR A 239 -13.31 -14.72 -8.89
CA TYR A 239 -13.91 -13.58 -8.20
C TYR A 239 -13.91 -12.33 -9.08
N ALA A 240 -12.78 -11.96 -9.68
CA ALA A 240 -12.69 -10.78 -10.54
C ALA A 240 -13.63 -10.89 -11.74
N THR A 241 -13.69 -12.05 -12.38
CA THR A 241 -14.62 -12.32 -13.51
C THR A 241 -16.09 -12.15 -13.07
N ARG A 242 -16.48 -12.75 -11.94
CA ARG A 242 -17.85 -12.59 -11.41
C ARG A 242 -18.15 -11.14 -10.99
N LEU A 243 -17.16 -10.44 -10.45
CA LEU A 243 -17.35 -9.04 -10.08
C LEU A 243 -17.57 -8.18 -11.34
N GLN A 244 -16.74 -8.35 -12.36
CA GLN A 244 -16.82 -7.62 -13.62
C GLN A 244 -18.12 -7.94 -14.41
N SER A 245 -18.66 -9.17 -14.32
CA SER A 245 -19.94 -9.51 -14.94
C SER A 245 -21.14 -8.76 -14.34
N ARG A 246 -20.96 -8.07 -13.22
CA ARG A 246 -21.95 -7.17 -12.59
C ARG A 246 -21.87 -5.73 -13.15
N GLY A 247 -20.98 -5.48 -14.10
CA GLY A 247 -20.90 -4.21 -14.83
C GLY A 247 -22.14 -3.97 -15.69
N GLY A 248 -22.46 -2.70 -15.93
CA GLY A 248 -23.61 -2.26 -16.71
C GLY A 248 -23.70 -0.75 -16.75
N GLU A 249 -24.85 -0.20 -17.07
CA GLU A 249 -25.05 1.25 -17.21
C GLU A 249 -24.66 2.04 -15.96
N ARG A 250 -24.92 1.48 -14.76
CA ARG A 250 -24.67 2.17 -13.47
C ARG A 250 -23.41 1.69 -12.75
N VAL A 251 -22.74 0.63 -13.20
CA VAL A 251 -21.50 0.11 -12.63
C VAL A 251 -20.46 -0.05 -13.72
N ARG A 252 -19.44 0.79 -13.72
CA ARG A 252 -18.38 0.80 -14.73
C ARG A 252 -17.05 0.33 -14.15
N PHE A 253 -16.45 -0.64 -14.79
CA PHE A 253 -15.09 -1.09 -14.51
C PHE A 253 -14.12 -0.37 -15.46
N ALA A 254 -13.38 0.59 -14.94
CA ALA A 254 -12.45 1.41 -15.73
C ALA A 254 -11.09 0.74 -15.98
N GLY A 255 -10.86 -0.48 -15.42
CA GLY A 255 -9.57 -1.15 -15.53
C GLY A 255 -8.46 -0.43 -14.75
N LEU A 256 -7.21 -0.74 -15.11
CA LEU A 256 -6.04 -0.08 -14.55
C LEU A 256 -5.88 1.30 -15.19
N GLN A 257 -5.65 2.32 -14.37
CA GLN A 257 -5.45 3.69 -14.82
C GLN A 257 -4.08 4.22 -14.36
N ASP A 258 -3.51 5.14 -15.13
CA ASP A 258 -2.30 5.84 -14.72
C ASP A 258 -2.58 6.87 -13.62
N ARG A 259 -1.52 7.35 -12.96
CA ARG A 259 -1.62 8.29 -11.84
C ARG A 259 -2.30 9.62 -12.21
N ALA A 260 -2.11 10.11 -13.44
CA ALA A 260 -2.73 11.36 -13.92
C ALA A 260 -4.25 11.19 -14.10
N THR A 261 -4.66 10.07 -14.71
CA THR A 261 -6.07 9.69 -14.83
C THR A 261 -6.72 9.47 -13.47
N LEU A 262 -6.02 8.78 -12.54
CA LEU A 262 -6.52 8.59 -11.17
C LEU A 262 -6.76 9.92 -10.46
N ARG A 263 -5.84 10.88 -10.58
CA ARG A 263 -6.04 12.21 -10.01
C ARG A 263 -7.30 12.88 -10.55
N GLU A 264 -7.48 12.89 -11.87
CA GLU A 264 -8.65 13.48 -12.51
C GLU A 264 -9.96 12.81 -12.02
N LEU A 265 -9.94 11.49 -11.85
CA LEU A 265 -11.06 10.74 -11.29
C LEU A 265 -11.33 11.08 -9.83
N PHE A 266 -10.30 11.22 -9.00
CA PHE A 266 -10.49 11.63 -7.60
C PHE A 266 -11.01 13.06 -7.49
N GLU A 267 -10.42 14.02 -8.21
CA GLU A 267 -10.81 15.44 -8.16
C GLU A 267 -12.26 15.70 -8.58
N ASN A 268 -12.83 14.82 -9.40
CA ASN A 268 -14.18 14.98 -9.95
C ASN A 268 -15.20 13.98 -9.43
N ALA A 269 -14.82 13.05 -8.55
CA ALA A 269 -15.78 12.14 -7.92
C ALA A 269 -16.62 12.88 -6.88
N SER A 270 -17.91 12.58 -6.83
CA SER A 270 -18.77 13.08 -5.74
C SER A 270 -18.43 12.43 -4.40
N LEU A 271 -18.00 11.18 -4.42
CA LEU A 271 -17.69 10.40 -3.22
C LEU A 271 -16.68 9.30 -3.58
N PHE A 272 -15.65 9.14 -2.76
CA PHE A 272 -14.79 7.97 -2.77
C PHE A 272 -15.26 6.98 -1.71
N VAL A 273 -15.45 5.71 -2.09
CA VAL A 273 -15.87 4.65 -1.16
C VAL A 273 -14.87 3.53 -1.13
N MET A 274 -14.46 3.13 0.08
CA MET A 274 -13.54 2.01 0.27
C MET A 274 -14.12 1.01 1.29
N PRO A 275 -14.80 -0.05 0.82
CA PRO A 275 -15.50 -1.02 1.65
C PRO A 275 -14.60 -2.19 2.09
N SER A 276 -13.32 -1.96 2.24
CA SER A 276 -12.31 -2.99 2.47
C SER A 276 -12.54 -3.75 3.77
N TYR A 277 -12.37 -5.07 3.74
CA TYR A 277 -12.29 -5.95 4.91
C TYR A 277 -10.90 -5.98 5.53
N HIS A 278 -9.88 -5.61 4.74
CA HIS A 278 -8.50 -5.63 5.20
C HIS A 278 -7.63 -4.63 4.42
N GLU A 279 -6.84 -3.84 5.18
CA GLU A 279 -5.83 -2.91 4.69
C GLU A 279 -4.56 -2.97 5.56
N GLY A 280 -3.47 -2.38 5.07
CA GLY A 280 -2.33 -2.01 5.89
C GLY A 280 -2.47 -0.57 6.38
N LEU A 281 -2.02 0.40 5.59
CA LEU A 281 -2.51 1.77 5.58
C LEU A 281 -3.06 2.04 4.18
N PRO A 282 -4.31 2.52 4.02
CA PRO A 282 -4.99 2.56 2.74
C PRO A 282 -4.52 3.72 1.86
N ILE A 283 -3.57 3.47 0.96
CA ILE A 283 -3.00 4.50 0.07
C ILE A 283 -4.07 5.16 -0.78
N ALA A 284 -5.06 4.41 -1.29
CA ALA A 284 -6.15 4.99 -2.09
C ALA A 284 -6.99 6.03 -1.32
N ALA A 285 -7.14 5.87 0.01
CA ALA A 285 -7.78 6.89 0.83
C ALA A 285 -6.90 8.13 1.01
N LEU A 286 -5.57 7.96 1.10
CA LEU A 286 -4.64 9.09 1.11
C LEU A 286 -4.63 9.83 -0.23
N GLU A 287 -4.74 9.11 -1.36
CA GLU A 287 -4.89 9.69 -2.70
C GLU A 287 -6.19 10.51 -2.80
N ALA A 288 -7.31 9.94 -2.35
CA ALA A 288 -8.61 10.64 -2.31
C ALA A 288 -8.53 11.92 -1.45
N ALA A 289 -7.92 11.83 -0.25
CA ALA A 289 -7.72 12.99 0.62
C ALA A 289 -6.87 14.09 -0.03
N SER A 290 -5.84 13.70 -0.81
CA SER A 290 -4.99 14.66 -1.52
C SER A 290 -5.74 15.47 -2.58
N CYS A 291 -6.82 14.91 -3.10
CA CYS A 291 -7.72 15.53 -4.07
C CYS A 291 -8.93 16.22 -3.42
N ALA A 292 -9.01 16.25 -2.08
CA ALA A 292 -10.17 16.74 -1.32
C ALA A 292 -11.48 15.98 -1.64
N THR A 293 -11.38 14.77 -2.15
CA THR A 293 -12.56 13.94 -2.47
C THR A 293 -13.27 13.54 -1.17
N PRO A 294 -14.59 13.76 -1.03
CA PRO A 294 -15.34 13.24 0.11
C PRO A 294 -15.16 11.72 0.25
N MET A 295 -15.03 11.19 1.47
CA MET A 295 -14.66 9.79 1.69
C MET A 295 -15.61 9.05 2.63
N LEU A 296 -15.99 7.83 2.25
CA LEU A 296 -16.73 6.88 3.07
C LEU A 296 -16.01 5.54 3.10
N LEU A 297 -15.61 5.09 4.29
CA LEU A 297 -14.69 3.96 4.49
C LEU A 297 -15.34 2.93 5.43
N SER A 298 -14.99 1.66 5.28
CA SER A 298 -15.33 0.65 6.29
C SER A 298 -14.60 0.93 7.62
N ASP A 299 -15.18 0.53 8.75
CA ASP A 299 -14.67 0.78 10.10
C ASP A 299 -13.57 -0.18 10.56
N ILE A 300 -12.81 -0.74 9.61
CA ILE A 300 -11.63 -1.53 9.95
C ILE A 300 -10.53 -0.66 10.57
N GLN A 301 -9.77 -1.22 11.50
CA GLN A 301 -8.77 -0.45 12.25
C GLN A 301 -7.81 0.38 11.39
N PRO A 302 -7.25 -0.13 10.26
CA PRO A 302 -6.38 0.68 9.41
C PRO A 302 -7.05 1.91 8.78
N ASN A 303 -8.37 1.88 8.58
CA ASN A 303 -9.12 3.04 8.11
C ASN A 303 -9.37 4.03 9.26
N LEU A 304 -9.70 3.52 10.45
CA LEU A 304 -9.86 4.33 11.67
C LEU A 304 -8.56 5.06 12.04
N ASP A 305 -7.40 4.44 11.75
CA ASP A 305 -6.07 5.04 11.95
C ASP A 305 -5.83 6.31 11.10
N LEU A 306 -6.67 6.60 10.10
CA LEU A 306 -6.65 7.86 9.36
C LEU A 306 -7.16 9.05 10.18
N GLY A 307 -7.84 8.81 11.30
CA GLY A 307 -8.28 9.86 12.23
C GLY A 307 -9.41 10.74 11.75
N LEU A 308 -10.25 10.26 10.81
CA LEU A 308 -11.46 10.95 10.37
C LEU A 308 -12.56 10.92 11.42
N GLY A 309 -13.57 11.77 11.28
CA GLY A 309 -14.78 11.74 12.11
C GLY A 309 -15.60 10.46 11.90
N ARG A 310 -16.45 10.13 12.86
CA ARG A 310 -17.28 8.90 12.83
C ARG A 310 -18.22 8.82 11.62
N GLU A 311 -18.62 9.96 11.09
CA GLU A 311 -19.46 10.09 9.90
C GLU A 311 -18.84 9.43 8.67
N HIS A 312 -17.51 9.39 8.57
CA HIS A 312 -16.77 8.80 7.46
C HIS A 312 -16.70 7.27 7.47
N TYR A 313 -17.25 6.62 8.53
CA TYR A 313 -17.11 5.17 8.66
C TYR A 313 -18.45 4.46 8.71
N PHE A 314 -18.51 3.26 8.14
CA PHE A 314 -19.63 2.34 8.23
C PHE A 314 -19.14 0.94 8.65
N PRO A 315 -19.99 0.11 9.30
CA PRO A 315 -19.61 -1.23 9.72
C PRO A 315 -19.22 -2.09 8.52
N VAL A 316 -18.04 -2.71 8.57
CA VAL A 316 -17.52 -3.55 7.48
C VAL A 316 -18.49 -4.68 7.17
N GLY A 317 -18.83 -4.88 5.88
CA GLY A 317 -19.78 -5.89 5.40
C GLY A 317 -21.25 -5.54 5.60
N ASP A 318 -21.58 -4.40 6.22
CA ASP A 318 -22.96 -3.96 6.36
C ASP A 318 -23.43 -3.21 5.10
N VAL A 319 -23.94 -3.98 4.13
CA VAL A 319 -24.50 -3.48 2.87
C VAL A 319 -25.69 -2.55 3.09
N ALA A 320 -26.46 -2.76 4.17
CA ALA A 320 -27.64 -1.93 4.43
C ALA A 320 -27.24 -0.55 4.94
N GLU A 321 -26.32 -0.48 5.90
CA GLU A 321 -25.80 0.78 6.40
C GLU A 321 -25.02 1.52 5.31
N LEU A 322 -24.21 0.82 4.51
CA LEU A 322 -23.53 1.44 3.37
C LEU A 322 -24.54 2.06 2.39
N ALA A 323 -25.59 1.33 2.04
CA ALA A 323 -26.65 1.84 1.15
C ALA A 323 -27.34 3.09 1.76
N HIS A 324 -27.64 3.08 3.07
CA HIS A 324 -28.18 4.24 3.77
C HIS A 324 -27.24 5.44 3.69
N ARG A 325 -25.94 5.22 3.88
CA ARG A 325 -24.92 6.29 3.84
C ARG A 325 -24.70 6.85 2.45
N LEU A 326 -24.77 6.04 1.39
CA LEU A 326 -24.71 6.51 0.02
C LEU A 326 -25.80 7.54 -0.32
N GLY A 327 -26.98 7.42 0.32
CA GLY A 327 -28.09 8.36 0.15
C GLY A 327 -27.90 9.71 0.84
N ARG A 328 -26.87 9.92 1.65
CA ARG A 328 -26.58 11.20 2.29
C ARG A 328 -25.85 12.16 1.35
N PRO A 329 -25.95 13.49 1.56
CA PRO A 329 -25.17 14.46 0.82
C PRO A 329 -23.66 14.16 0.95
N ALA A 330 -22.95 14.21 -0.17
CA ALA A 330 -21.51 13.90 -0.22
C ALA A 330 -20.67 14.86 0.64
N GLU A 331 -21.14 16.09 0.82
CA GLU A 331 -20.52 17.12 1.65
C GLU A 331 -20.41 16.70 3.13
N SER A 332 -21.29 15.79 3.58
CA SER A 332 -21.22 15.18 4.92
C SER A 332 -19.94 14.37 5.14
N TYR A 333 -19.23 14.04 4.07
CA TYR A 333 -18.01 13.24 4.04
C TYR A 333 -16.79 14.05 3.57
N ALA A 334 -16.88 15.38 3.64
CA ALA A 334 -15.78 16.27 3.26
C ALA A 334 -14.56 16.06 4.18
N VAL A 335 -13.37 16.13 3.59
CA VAL A 335 -12.09 15.92 4.31
C VAL A 335 -11.26 17.19 4.34
N ASP A 336 -10.56 17.43 5.44
CA ASP A 336 -9.55 18.48 5.51
C ASP A 336 -8.29 18.03 4.79
N ARG A 337 -8.20 18.36 3.49
CA ARG A 337 -7.03 18.08 2.66
C ARG A 337 -5.73 18.56 3.28
N GLN A 338 -5.74 19.76 3.87
CA GLN A 338 -4.51 20.34 4.42
C GLN A 338 -4.04 19.60 5.67
N ALA A 339 -4.96 19.15 6.52
CA ALA A 339 -4.62 18.29 7.65
C ALA A 339 -3.99 16.98 7.19
N PHE A 340 -4.55 16.33 6.17
CA PHE A 340 -3.97 15.11 5.58
C PHE A 340 -2.59 15.33 4.97
N LEU A 341 -2.40 16.39 4.18
CA LEU A 341 -1.10 16.69 3.58
C LEU A 341 -0.02 16.94 4.63
N ARG A 342 -0.38 17.56 5.77
CA ARG A 342 0.57 17.74 6.89
C ARG A 342 0.85 16.45 7.66
N ALA A 343 -0.19 15.64 7.92
CA ALA A 343 -0.05 14.41 8.72
C ALA A 343 0.70 13.29 7.97
N PHE A 344 0.57 13.25 6.65
CA PHE A 344 1.11 12.20 5.79
C PHE A 344 2.09 12.75 4.74
N ASP A 345 2.89 13.74 5.13
CA ASP A 345 3.92 14.34 4.28
C ASP A 345 5.10 13.38 4.06
N TRP A 346 5.43 13.12 2.79
CA TRP A 346 6.51 12.19 2.44
C TRP A 346 7.89 12.68 2.85
N ASP A 347 8.13 13.99 2.89
CA ASP A 347 9.44 14.51 3.28
C ASP A 347 9.65 14.27 4.78
N ALA A 348 8.66 14.58 5.62
CA ALA A 348 8.69 14.29 7.04
C ALA A 348 8.80 12.78 7.34
N ILE A 349 8.10 11.94 6.58
CA ILE A 349 8.16 10.48 6.69
C ILE A 349 9.55 9.96 6.30
N SER A 350 10.12 10.49 5.24
CA SER A 350 11.46 10.12 4.77
C SER A 350 12.55 10.54 5.77
N GLU A 351 12.41 11.72 6.38
CA GLU A 351 13.29 12.19 7.44
C GLU A 351 13.25 11.26 8.67
N ARG A 352 12.04 10.84 9.10
CA ARG A 352 11.86 9.86 10.19
C ARG A 352 12.50 8.51 9.85
N THR A 353 12.38 8.06 8.60
CA THR A 353 13.00 6.81 8.14
C THR A 353 14.51 6.93 8.10
N LEU A 354 15.03 8.08 7.64
CA LEU A 354 16.45 8.39 7.65
C LEU A 354 17.03 8.43 9.08
N ALA A 355 16.26 8.97 10.03
CA ALA A 355 16.64 8.97 11.45
C ALA A 355 16.81 7.53 11.98
N VAL A 356 15.91 6.61 11.61
CA VAL A 356 16.03 5.17 11.95
C VAL A 356 17.32 4.56 11.39
N TYR A 357 17.74 4.96 10.19
CA TYR A 357 19.00 4.47 9.61
C TYR A 357 20.20 5.03 10.38
N ARG A 358 20.17 6.31 10.75
CA ARG A 358 21.23 6.96 11.51
C ARG A 358 21.40 6.41 12.93
N GLU A 359 20.32 5.89 13.54
CA GLU A 359 20.38 5.19 14.82
C GLU A 359 21.23 3.89 14.77
N LEU A 360 21.45 3.34 13.59
CA LEU A 360 22.15 2.06 13.38
C LEU A 360 23.51 2.19 12.68
N ALA A 361 23.92 3.40 12.33
CA ALA A 361 25.15 3.71 11.62
C ALA A 361 26.39 3.70 12.52
#